data_992dc757034fa5be9e2105c56525cdc7
#
_entry.id   992dc757034fa5be9e2105c56525cdc7
#
_cell.length_a   1.000
_cell.length_b   1.000
_cell.length_c   1.000
_cell.angle_alpha   90.00
_cell.angle_beta   90.00
_cell.angle_gamma   90.00
#
_symmetry.space_group_name_H-M   'P 1'
#
loop_
_entity.id
_entity.type
_entity.pdbx_description
1 polymer ?
#
loop_
_entity_poly.entity_id
_entity_poly.type
_entity_poly.pdbx_seq_one_letter_code
_entity_poly.pdbx_strand_id
1 'polypeptide(L)'
;MAPRRTQRSQQEHQQFMLALLDEREVERRAEYAEFPRQPPSDDDADTQASPCPIIDSWYNEGGAEAVRRLTNFSPREFNRLWGSVRPHVTRYWNVGRGRRSALAGKDVFFMTLSVLKHGGTWDMNAAIFCVKTPMFIKTITAFLHVLAPRMYDDWVRAKADETTMRNLVTSGRTFPNFPCALYATDVTFQQSNRPAGSMAEVMPFYSGKHKLYGLKVEVSVNPRGVAINCSDHARGNTPDITMFRNNTEFHDAIRLKSESDLNLADGGPLKETFADEWALLADKGYQGLGDQKRCIHPKKGRNLSRADQQFNDEVSSDRVIVENFFGRLCTLWRVCADKYRWSEELYDDIFQISVGLTNFHIEYNPLREHNAEEYAQREHRMLAIGKEKARKRRLSQEKYRRRKQMRHRMSLDDLPRHHDADVDSDATQM
;
A
#
# COMPACT_ATOMS: atom_id res chain seq x y z
N MET A 1 29.36 30.22 -12.62
CA MET A 1 30.20 29.06 -12.23
C MET A 1 29.78 28.64 -10.81
N ALA A 2 29.12 27.49 -10.62
CA ALA A 2 28.87 26.97 -9.30
C ALA A 2 30.16 26.39 -8.70
N PRO A 3 30.49 26.62 -7.43
CA PRO A 3 31.68 26.08 -6.82
C PRO A 3 31.65 24.55 -6.88
N ARG A 4 32.73 23.94 -7.38
CA ARG A 4 32.95 22.49 -7.27
C ARG A 4 32.97 22.15 -5.79
N ARG A 5 31.94 21.42 -5.32
CA ARG A 5 31.98 20.77 -3.98
C ARG A 5 33.22 19.87 -3.95
N THR A 6 34.07 20.10 -2.99
CA THR A 6 35.24 19.25 -2.77
C THR A 6 34.78 17.85 -2.39
N GLN A 7 35.55 16.83 -2.77
CA GLN A 7 35.23 15.42 -2.46
C GLN A 7 34.98 15.19 -0.95
N ARG A 8 35.72 15.90 -0.10
CA ARG A 8 35.54 15.90 1.36
C ARG A 8 34.17 16.42 1.82
N SER A 9 33.66 17.48 1.20
CA SER A 9 32.32 18.01 1.48
C SER A 9 31.19 17.06 1.06
N GLN A 10 31.44 16.23 0.05
CA GLN A 10 30.48 15.22 -0.40
C GLN A 10 30.43 14.03 0.58
N GLN A 11 31.59 13.59 1.08
CA GLN A 11 31.69 12.53 2.10
C GLN A 11 31.02 12.95 3.42
N GLU A 12 31.30 14.15 3.90
CA GLU A 12 30.67 14.70 5.10
C GLU A 12 29.14 14.77 4.97
N HIS A 13 28.66 15.17 3.79
CA HIS A 13 27.22 15.16 3.51
C HIS A 13 26.61 13.76 3.52
N GLN A 14 27.29 12.78 2.89
CA GLN A 14 26.81 11.39 2.89
C GLN A 14 26.77 10.78 4.29
N GLN A 15 27.81 11.00 5.10
CA GLN A 15 27.83 10.55 6.50
C GLN A 15 26.70 11.17 7.32
N PHE A 16 26.47 12.48 7.16
CA PHE A 16 25.35 13.16 7.80
C PHE A 16 24.00 12.56 7.36
N MET A 17 23.80 12.29 6.08
CA MET A 17 22.57 11.70 5.56
C MET A 17 22.39 10.26 6.04
N LEU A 18 23.45 9.47 6.14
CA LEU A 18 23.39 8.12 6.71
C LEU A 18 22.96 8.17 8.19
N ALA A 19 23.53 9.08 8.98
CA ALA A 19 23.12 9.25 10.37
C ALA A 19 21.64 9.64 10.52
N LEU A 20 21.15 10.55 9.66
CA LEU A 20 19.73 10.93 9.64
C LEU A 20 18.82 9.76 9.24
N LEU A 21 19.25 8.93 8.30
CA LEU A 21 18.51 7.74 7.88
C LEU A 21 18.50 6.67 8.98
N ASP A 22 19.59 6.54 9.75
CA ASP A 22 19.64 5.65 10.91
C ASP A 22 18.66 6.09 12.00
N GLU A 23 18.61 7.36 12.32
CA GLU A 23 17.64 7.90 13.30
C GLU A 23 16.20 7.58 12.88
N ARG A 24 15.87 7.80 11.61
CA ARG A 24 14.55 7.44 11.06
C ARG A 24 14.30 5.93 11.03
N GLU A 25 15.33 5.12 10.80
CA GLU A 25 15.22 3.67 10.85
C GLU A 25 14.99 3.16 12.29
N VAL A 26 15.63 3.78 13.30
CA VAL A 26 15.39 3.49 14.72
C VAL A 26 13.95 3.83 15.10
N GLU A 27 13.43 5.00 14.69
CA GLU A 27 12.03 5.35 14.89
C GLU A 27 11.08 4.33 14.23
N ARG A 28 11.40 3.87 13.02
CA ARG A 28 10.63 2.86 12.31
C ARG A 28 10.65 1.52 13.03
N ARG A 29 11.81 1.10 13.55
CA ARG A 29 11.97 -0.15 14.30
C ARG A 29 11.22 -0.16 15.62
N ALA A 30 11.06 1.00 16.24
CA ALA A 30 10.22 1.17 17.43
C ALA A 30 8.72 0.98 17.12
N GLU A 31 8.32 1.13 15.85
CA GLU A 31 6.93 0.94 15.41
C GLU A 31 6.66 -0.47 14.87
N TYR A 32 7.68 -1.18 14.38
CA TYR A 32 7.56 -2.47 13.69
C TYR A 32 8.69 -3.42 14.09
N ALA A 33 8.41 -4.73 14.15
CA ALA A 33 9.42 -5.74 14.40
C ALA A 33 10.50 -5.78 13.30
N GLU A 34 11.75 -5.99 13.71
CA GLU A 34 12.87 -6.04 12.77
C GLU A 34 12.95 -7.40 12.08
N PHE A 35 13.17 -7.41 10.75
CA PHE A 35 13.52 -8.62 10.03
C PHE A 35 14.95 -9.02 10.35
N PRO A 36 15.24 -10.32 10.67
CA PRO A 36 16.60 -10.77 10.82
C PRO A 36 17.34 -10.55 9.50
N ARG A 37 18.46 -9.86 9.61
CA ARG A 37 19.37 -9.65 8.50
C ARG A 37 20.22 -10.89 8.35
N GLN A 38 20.33 -11.41 7.12
CA GLN A 38 21.43 -12.34 6.82
C GLN A 38 22.73 -11.54 6.90
N PRO A 39 23.77 -12.05 7.56
CA PRO A 39 25.07 -11.40 7.51
C PRO A 39 25.51 -11.27 6.06
N PRO A 40 26.14 -10.15 5.65
CA PRO A 40 26.68 -10.01 4.32
C PRO A 40 27.67 -11.15 4.06
N SER A 41 27.48 -11.90 2.96
CA SER A 41 28.50 -12.83 2.52
C SER A 41 29.67 -12.03 1.98
N ASP A 42 30.89 -12.38 2.35
CA ASP A 42 32.14 -11.73 1.90
C ASP A 42 32.36 -11.77 0.37
N ASP A 43 31.48 -12.48 -0.36
CA ASP A 43 31.51 -12.60 -1.82
C ASP A 43 30.88 -11.41 -2.58
N ASP A 44 30.38 -10.38 -1.90
CA ASP A 44 29.75 -9.21 -2.53
C ASP A 44 30.78 -8.23 -3.18
N ALA A 45 32.04 -8.56 -3.22
CA ALA A 45 33.10 -7.77 -3.84
C ALA A 45 33.20 -8.00 -5.35
N ASP A 46 32.13 -7.77 -6.10
CA ASP A 46 32.21 -7.66 -7.56
C ASP A 46 32.56 -6.21 -7.94
N THR A 47 33.86 -5.94 -7.90
CA THR A 47 34.50 -4.65 -8.17
C THR A 47 34.66 -4.39 -9.66
N GLN A 48 33.63 -4.57 -10.46
CA GLN A 48 33.61 -3.95 -11.78
C GLN A 48 33.20 -2.48 -11.61
N ALA A 49 34.14 -1.56 -11.95
CA ALA A 49 33.90 -0.14 -11.99
C ALA A 49 32.63 0.17 -12.82
N SER A 50 31.52 0.34 -12.14
CA SER A 50 30.24 0.62 -12.78
C SER A 50 30.23 2.10 -13.18
N PRO A 51 29.71 2.49 -14.36
CA PRO A 51 29.55 3.89 -14.76
C PRO A 51 28.38 4.55 -13.98
N CYS A 52 28.19 4.20 -12.72
CA CYS A 52 27.07 4.59 -11.88
C CYS A 52 27.57 5.35 -10.64
N PRO A 53 27.93 6.65 -10.77
CA PRO A 53 28.67 7.38 -9.75
C PRO A 53 27.90 7.57 -8.45
N ILE A 54 26.56 7.52 -8.46
CA ILE A 54 25.75 7.72 -7.25
C ILE A 54 25.83 6.47 -6.38
N ILE A 55 25.49 5.30 -6.90
CA ILE A 55 25.53 4.07 -6.10
C ILE A 55 26.97 3.74 -5.69
N ASP A 56 27.95 3.96 -6.56
CA ASP A 56 29.37 3.70 -6.26
C ASP A 56 29.85 4.60 -5.11
N SER A 57 29.44 5.87 -5.09
CA SER A 57 29.79 6.80 -4.01
C SER A 57 29.22 6.32 -2.65
N TRP A 58 27.96 5.88 -2.62
CA TRP A 58 27.35 5.36 -1.39
C TRP A 58 27.97 4.03 -0.95
N TYR A 59 28.31 3.16 -1.91
CA TYR A 59 28.97 1.91 -1.60
C TYR A 59 30.40 2.13 -1.08
N ASN A 60 31.16 3.03 -1.67
CA ASN A 60 32.53 3.35 -1.23
C ASN A 60 32.57 3.99 0.15
N GLU A 61 31.54 4.75 0.54
CA GLU A 61 31.48 5.43 1.85
C GLU A 61 31.02 4.51 2.97
N GLY A 62 29.99 3.67 2.72
CA GLY A 62 29.33 2.87 3.75
C GLY A 62 29.19 1.39 3.43
N GLY A 63 29.83 0.90 2.36
CA GLY A 63 29.82 -0.51 1.96
C GLY A 63 28.42 -1.07 1.66
N ALA A 64 28.31 -2.38 1.79
CA ALA A 64 27.06 -3.11 1.59
C ALA A 64 25.91 -2.62 2.49
N GLU A 65 26.24 -2.18 3.69
CA GLU A 65 25.24 -1.69 4.64
C GLU A 65 24.60 -0.37 4.18
N ALA A 66 25.35 0.55 3.55
CA ALA A 66 24.77 1.76 3.00
C ALA A 66 23.73 1.46 1.90
N VAL A 67 24.02 0.50 1.02
CA VAL A 67 23.07 0.05 0.00
C VAL A 67 21.82 -0.53 0.66
N ARG A 68 21.98 -1.40 1.65
CA ARG A 68 20.85 -2.01 2.38
C ARG A 68 20.00 -0.97 3.11
N ARG A 69 20.63 -0.01 3.77
CA ARG A 69 19.92 1.10 4.45
C ARG A 69 19.10 1.94 3.51
N LEU A 70 19.54 2.11 2.27
CA LEU A 70 18.83 2.90 1.28
C LEU A 70 17.77 2.09 0.51
N THR A 71 17.92 0.77 0.35
CA THR A 71 17.08 -0.01 -0.57
C THR A 71 16.33 -1.19 0.04
N ASN A 72 16.64 -1.65 1.23
CA ASN A 72 16.27 -2.93 1.86
C ASN A 72 16.98 -4.17 1.28
N PHE A 73 17.85 -4.02 0.30
CA PHE A 73 18.52 -5.12 -0.38
C PHE A 73 20.04 -5.08 -0.15
N SER A 74 20.67 -6.24 -0.08
CA SER A 74 22.12 -6.37 -0.20
C SER A 74 22.56 -5.96 -1.62
N PRO A 75 23.84 -5.63 -1.83
CA PRO A 75 24.37 -5.35 -3.18
C PRO A 75 24.09 -6.48 -4.18
N ARG A 76 24.18 -7.75 -3.74
CA ARG A 76 23.89 -8.91 -4.58
C ARG A 76 22.43 -8.98 -4.99
N GLU A 77 21.51 -8.83 -4.06
CA GLU A 77 20.07 -8.79 -4.34
C GLU A 77 19.71 -7.59 -5.23
N PHE A 78 20.28 -6.42 -4.94
CA PHE A 78 20.12 -5.23 -5.77
C PHE A 78 20.60 -5.46 -7.22
N ASN A 79 21.80 -6.06 -7.40
CA ASN A 79 22.34 -6.36 -8.72
C ASN A 79 21.50 -7.40 -9.47
N ARG A 80 20.98 -8.43 -8.77
CA ARG A 80 20.06 -9.41 -9.36
C ARG A 80 18.77 -8.74 -9.85
N LEU A 81 18.18 -7.90 -9.01
CA LEU A 81 16.97 -7.15 -9.33
C LEU A 81 17.21 -6.18 -10.49
N TRP A 82 18.33 -5.45 -10.46
CA TRP A 82 18.74 -4.60 -11.59
C TRP A 82 18.90 -5.40 -12.87
N GLY A 83 19.53 -6.58 -12.80
CA GLY A 83 19.72 -7.47 -13.94
C GLY A 83 18.42 -7.86 -14.63
N SER A 84 17.33 -8.10 -13.87
CA SER A 84 16.01 -8.44 -14.43
C SER A 84 15.34 -7.27 -15.15
N VAL A 85 15.49 -6.05 -14.63
CA VAL A 85 14.79 -4.87 -15.18
C VAL A 85 15.64 -4.10 -16.19
N ARG A 86 16.98 -4.26 -16.20
CA ARG A 86 17.91 -3.51 -17.04
C ARG A 86 17.57 -3.53 -18.54
N PRO A 87 17.24 -4.68 -19.17
CA PRO A 87 16.91 -4.69 -20.60
C PRO A 87 15.71 -3.80 -20.92
N HIS A 88 14.68 -3.84 -20.08
CA HIS A 88 13.48 -3.03 -20.22
C HIS A 88 13.77 -1.55 -20.01
N VAL A 89 14.50 -1.19 -18.95
CA VAL A 89 14.91 0.19 -18.67
C VAL A 89 15.75 0.75 -19.81
N THR A 90 16.71 -0.02 -20.34
CA THR A 90 17.55 0.42 -21.47
C THR A 90 16.71 0.72 -22.70
N ARG A 91 15.64 -0.04 -22.94
CA ARG A 91 14.78 0.11 -24.11
C ARG A 91 13.79 1.27 -24.00
N TYR A 92 13.24 1.53 -22.81
CA TYR A 92 12.08 2.42 -22.65
C TYR A 92 12.35 3.68 -21.84
N TRP A 93 13.40 3.69 -20.99
CA TRP A 93 13.72 4.85 -20.18
C TRP A 93 14.78 5.74 -20.87
N ASN A 94 14.60 7.05 -20.72
CA ASN A 94 15.55 8.05 -21.24
C ASN A 94 15.77 7.99 -22.77
N VAL A 95 14.72 7.56 -23.49
CA VAL A 95 14.69 7.47 -24.96
C VAL A 95 13.80 8.58 -25.54
N GLY A 96 13.94 8.86 -26.84
CA GLY A 96 13.14 9.86 -27.55
C GLY A 96 13.90 11.13 -27.92
N ARG A 97 13.16 12.17 -28.39
CA ARG A 97 13.74 13.40 -28.97
C ARG A 97 14.11 14.49 -27.95
N GLY A 98 13.80 14.32 -26.67
CA GLY A 98 14.05 15.34 -25.64
C GLY A 98 15.49 15.34 -25.09
N ARG A 99 15.78 16.30 -24.19
CA ARG A 99 17.04 16.31 -23.44
C ARG A 99 17.09 15.08 -22.53
N ARG A 100 18.06 14.23 -22.75
CA ARG A 100 18.29 13.01 -21.98
C ARG A 100 18.78 13.32 -20.57
N SER A 101 18.39 12.48 -19.60
CA SER A 101 18.96 12.50 -18.26
C SER A 101 20.45 12.15 -18.32
N ALA A 102 21.27 12.89 -17.58
CA ALA A 102 22.70 12.56 -17.42
C ALA A 102 22.93 11.44 -16.39
N LEU A 103 21.88 11.02 -15.67
CA LEU A 103 21.96 9.97 -14.65
C LEU A 103 21.88 8.59 -15.33
N ALA A 104 22.69 7.65 -14.85
CA ALA A 104 22.65 6.27 -15.31
C ALA A 104 21.36 5.58 -14.82
N GLY A 105 20.81 4.64 -15.61
CA GLY A 105 19.59 3.93 -15.24
C GLY A 105 19.70 3.18 -13.91
N LYS A 106 20.87 2.60 -13.61
CA LYS A 106 21.14 1.91 -12.34
C LYS A 106 21.13 2.87 -11.15
N ASP A 107 21.67 4.07 -11.30
CA ASP A 107 21.61 5.13 -10.28
C ASP A 107 20.18 5.59 -10.02
N VAL A 108 19.39 5.76 -11.10
CA VAL A 108 17.98 6.14 -10.97
C VAL A 108 17.17 5.02 -10.31
N PHE A 109 17.46 3.76 -10.62
CA PHE A 109 16.85 2.62 -9.94
C PHE A 109 17.18 2.60 -8.44
N PHE A 110 18.46 2.84 -8.09
CA PHE A 110 18.88 2.94 -6.69
C PHE A 110 18.16 4.07 -5.94
N MET A 111 18.08 5.26 -6.54
CA MET A 111 17.33 6.39 -5.99
C MET A 111 15.83 6.07 -5.84
N THR A 112 15.25 5.37 -6.83
CA THR A 112 13.83 4.97 -6.79
C THR A 112 13.54 4.03 -5.62
N LEU A 113 14.37 3.01 -5.40
CA LEU A 113 14.24 2.12 -4.24
C LEU A 113 14.34 2.87 -2.91
N SER A 114 15.25 3.85 -2.84
CA SER A 114 15.39 4.71 -1.66
C SER A 114 14.11 5.55 -1.41
N VAL A 115 13.53 6.11 -2.46
CA VAL A 115 12.26 6.87 -2.40
C VAL A 115 11.12 5.99 -1.90
N LEU A 116 10.99 4.77 -2.42
CA LEU A 116 9.95 3.83 -2.00
C LEU A 116 10.14 3.40 -0.54
N LYS A 117 11.38 3.10 -0.14
CA LYS A 117 11.71 2.70 1.22
C LYS A 117 11.42 3.79 2.25
N HIS A 118 11.90 5.01 2.00
CA HIS A 118 11.89 6.07 3.01
C HIS A 118 10.65 6.98 2.93
N GLY A 119 9.96 7.04 1.78
CA GLY A 119 8.83 7.94 1.59
C GLY A 119 9.21 9.41 1.81
N GLY A 120 8.33 10.18 2.47
CA GLY A 120 8.60 11.56 2.85
C GLY A 120 8.35 12.57 1.75
N THR A 121 9.09 13.69 1.77
CA THR A 121 8.97 14.76 0.78
C THR A 121 9.97 14.61 -0.35
N TRP A 122 9.63 15.14 -1.52
CA TRP A 122 10.54 15.14 -2.66
C TRP A 122 11.84 15.92 -2.39
N ASP A 123 11.74 17.03 -1.64
CA ASP A 123 12.92 17.83 -1.28
C ASP A 123 13.91 17.07 -0.42
N MET A 124 13.40 16.32 0.56
CA MET A 124 14.26 15.48 1.40
C MET A 124 14.94 14.38 0.58
N ASN A 125 14.18 13.66 -0.25
CA ASN A 125 14.74 12.61 -1.11
C ASN A 125 15.77 13.17 -2.11
N ALA A 126 15.48 14.32 -2.72
CA ALA A 126 16.41 14.99 -3.63
C ALA A 126 17.71 15.43 -2.92
N ALA A 127 17.60 15.89 -1.67
CA ALA A 127 18.74 16.31 -0.85
C ALA A 127 19.66 15.12 -0.51
N ILE A 128 19.11 13.91 -0.25
CA ILE A 128 19.91 12.70 0.00
C ILE A 128 20.92 12.47 -1.12
N PHE A 129 20.50 12.65 -2.37
CA PHE A 129 21.32 12.40 -3.55
C PHE A 129 21.98 13.64 -4.15
N CYS A 130 21.89 14.80 -3.49
CA CYS A 130 22.43 16.08 -3.97
C CYS A 130 21.91 16.46 -5.38
N VAL A 131 20.66 16.08 -5.71
CA VAL A 131 20.00 16.41 -6.97
C VAL A 131 19.01 17.54 -6.76
N LYS A 132 18.86 18.44 -7.74
CA LYS A 132 17.84 19.52 -7.68
C LYS A 132 16.43 18.91 -7.68
N THR A 133 15.58 19.33 -6.74
CA THR A 133 14.24 18.77 -6.55
C THR A 133 13.40 18.67 -7.84
N PRO A 134 13.27 19.69 -8.70
CA PRO A 134 12.46 19.56 -9.92
C PRO A 134 13.00 18.51 -10.89
N MET A 135 14.34 18.39 -11.00
CA MET A 135 14.96 17.36 -11.83
C MET A 135 14.78 15.98 -11.23
N PHE A 136 14.90 15.86 -9.90
CA PHE A 136 14.70 14.62 -9.17
C PHE A 136 13.27 14.08 -9.37
N ILE A 137 12.26 14.92 -9.14
CA ILE A 137 10.85 14.56 -9.33
C ILE A 137 10.62 14.05 -10.76
N LYS A 138 11.01 14.85 -11.76
CA LYS A 138 10.84 14.50 -13.18
C LYS A 138 11.51 13.15 -13.52
N THR A 139 12.71 12.92 -13.00
CA THR A 139 13.46 11.70 -13.28
C THR A 139 12.81 10.49 -12.62
N ILE A 140 12.49 10.57 -11.33
CA ILE A 140 11.91 9.45 -10.59
C ILE A 140 10.49 9.12 -11.08
N THR A 141 9.64 10.11 -11.33
CA THR A 141 8.27 9.86 -11.83
C THR A 141 8.29 9.20 -13.21
N ALA A 142 9.11 9.69 -14.14
CA ALA A 142 9.25 9.05 -15.44
C ALA A 142 9.82 7.63 -15.34
N PHE A 143 10.71 7.39 -14.38
CA PHE A 143 11.28 6.07 -14.17
C PHE A 143 10.27 5.08 -13.55
N LEU A 144 9.43 5.53 -12.62
CA LEU A 144 8.35 4.73 -12.04
C LEU A 144 7.39 4.22 -13.11
N HIS A 145 6.94 5.09 -14.02
CA HIS A 145 6.05 4.69 -15.14
C HIS A 145 6.67 3.62 -16.05
N VAL A 146 7.99 3.70 -16.29
CA VAL A 146 8.68 2.69 -17.10
C VAL A 146 8.88 1.39 -16.32
N LEU A 147 9.16 1.48 -15.02
CA LEU A 147 9.51 0.34 -14.18
C LEU A 147 8.27 -0.51 -13.79
N ALA A 148 7.13 0.13 -13.52
CA ALA A 148 5.95 -0.51 -12.95
C ALA A 148 5.45 -1.71 -13.77
N PRO A 149 5.20 -1.62 -15.08
CA PRO A 149 4.70 -2.77 -15.85
C PRO A 149 5.68 -3.94 -15.81
N ARG A 150 6.97 -3.67 -15.88
CA ARG A 150 8.00 -4.73 -15.86
C ARG A 150 8.09 -5.42 -14.49
N MET A 151 8.04 -4.65 -13.41
CA MET A 151 8.04 -5.19 -12.05
C MET A 151 6.78 -6.01 -11.79
N TYR A 152 5.64 -5.56 -12.28
CA TYR A 152 4.39 -6.29 -12.16
C TYR A 152 4.43 -7.61 -12.93
N ASP A 153 4.86 -7.58 -14.19
CA ASP A 153 4.93 -8.77 -15.03
C ASP A 153 5.89 -9.83 -14.47
N ASP A 154 7.10 -9.44 -14.08
CA ASP A 154 8.13 -10.38 -13.62
C ASP A 154 7.85 -10.94 -12.21
N TRP A 155 7.29 -10.12 -11.33
CA TRP A 155 7.24 -10.43 -9.89
C TRP A 155 5.83 -10.62 -9.34
N VAL A 156 4.78 -10.32 -10.09
CA VAL A 156 3.40 -10.55 -9.67
C VAL A 156 2.69 -11.48 -10.66
N ARG A 157 2.60 -11.10 -11.95
CA ARG A 157 1.93 -11.91 -12.96
C ARG A 157 2.60 -13.27 -13.17
N ALA A 158 3.91 -13.30 -13.29
CA ALA A 158 4.65 -14.57 -13.39
C ALA A 158 4.40 -15.48 -12.18
N LYS A 159 4.21 -14.91 -10.98
CA LYS A 159 3.84 -15.69 -9.80
C LYS A 159 2.40 -16.20 -9.82
N ALA A 160 1.49 -15.48 -10.47
CA ALA A 160 0.13 -15.99 -10.74
C ALA A 160 0.19 -17.19 -11.66
N ASP A 161 0.95 -17.12 -12.76
CA ASP A 161 1.12 -18.22 -13.72
C ASP A 161 1.74 -19.48 -13.07
N GLU A 162 2.66 -19.30 -12.10
CA GLU A 162 3.25 -20.38 -11.29
C GLU A 162 2.27 -20.95 -10.25
N THR A 163 1.21 -20.21 -9.88
CA THR A 163 0.27 -20.58 -8.83
C THR A 163 -0.86 -21.44 -9.40
N THR A 164 -0.62 -22.74 -9.48
CA THR A 164 -1.63 -23.75 -9.81
C THR A 164 -1.90 -24.64 -8.62
N MET A 165 -3.11 -25.19 -8.50
CA MET A 165 -3.42 -26.11 -7.40
C MET A 165 -2.47 -27.34 -7.42
N ARG A 166 -2.12 -27.81 -8.59
CA ARG A 166 -1.15 -28.91 -8.74
C ARG A 166 0.20 -28.57 -8.14
N ASN A 167 0.73 -27.39 -8.42
CA ASN A 167 2.02 -26.95 -7.84
C ASN A 167 1.93 -26.80 -6.32
N LEU A 168 0.81 -26.30 -5.79
CA LEU A 168 0.59 -26.16 -4.35
C LEU A 168 0.51 -27.53 -3.67
N VAL A 169 -0.25 -28.46 -4.20
CA VAL A 169 -0.38 -29.83 -3.66
C VAL A 169 0.94 -30.57 -3.74
N THR A 170 1.62 -30.54 -4.88
CA THR A 170 2.91 -31.25 -5.07
C THR A 170 3.99 -30.71 -4.17
N SER A 171 4.00 -29.39 -3.89
CA SER A 171 4.96 -28.77 -2.97
C SER A 171 4.56 -28.84 -1.51
N GLY A 172 3.37 -29.38 -1.18
CA GLY A 172 2.83 -29.39 0.18
C GLY A 172 2.53 -28.00 0.76
N ARG A 173 2.25 -27.03 -0.11
CA ARG A 173 2.07 -25.61 0.25
C ARG A 173 0.61 -25.14 0.06
N THR A 174 -0.37 -26.00 0.37
CA THR A 174 -1.79 -25.62 0.41
C THR A 174 -2.14 -24.94 1.73
N PHE A 175 -3.30 -24.27 1.79
CA PHE A 175 -3.84 -23.79 3.06
C PHE A 175 -4.15 -24.97 4.00
N PRO A 176 -3.80 -24.88 5.29
CA PRO A 176 -3.99 -25.98 6.25
C PRO A 176 -5.45 -26.37 6.44
N ASN A 177 -6.36 -25.39 6.59
CA ASN A 177 -7.78 -25.66 6.86
C ASN A 177 -8.61 -25.76 5.58
N PHE A 178 -8.23 -25.03 4.53
CA PHE A 178 -8.95 -25.01 3.24
C PHE A 178 -8.01 -25.33 2.07
N PRO A 179 -7.53 -26.59 1.95
CA PRO A 179 -6.60 -26.97 0.88
C PRO A 179 -7.20 -26.86 -0.54
N CYS A 180 -8.51 -26.69 -0.66
CA CYS A 180 -9.21 -26.38 -1.91
C CYS A 180 -9.11 -24.92 -2.34
N ALA A 181 -8.60 -24.03 -1.48
CA ALA A 181 -8.44 -22.62 -1.82
C ALA A 181 -7.09 -22.37 -2.48
N LEU A 182 -7.10 -21.64 -3.60
CA LEU A 182 -5.92 -21.33 -4.38
C LEU A 182 -5.18 -20.12 -3.82
N TYR A 183 -5.91 -19.13 -3.30
CA TYR A 183 -5.38 -17.89 -2.74
C TYR A 183 -6.35 -17.27 -1.74
N ALA A 184 -5.85 -16.30 -0.99
CA ALA A 184 -6.65 -15.40 -0.18
C ALA A 184 -6.56 -13.97 -0.73
N THR A 185 -7.66 -13.20 -0.65
CA THR A 185 -7.71 -11.81 -1.10
C THR A 185 -8.23 -10.90 -0.02
N ASP A 186 -7.69 -9.68 0.05
CA ASP A 186 -8.15 -8.64 0.96
C ASP A 186 -7.82 -7.24 0.41
N VAL A 187 -8.50 -6.23 0.95
CA VAL A 187 -8.31 -4.82 0.59
C VAL A 187 -7.57 -4.09 1.69
N THR A 188 -6.42 -3.50 1.34
CA THR A 188 -5.73 -2.56 2.23
C THR A 188 -6.19 -1.12 1.98
N PHE A 189 -6.16 -0.30 3.04
CA PHE A 189 -6.46 1.13 2.98
C PHE A 189 -5.23 1.95 3.31
N GLN A 190 -4.91 2.91 2.45
CA GLN A 190 -3.86 3.88 2.72
C GLN A 190 -4.44 5.28 2.87
N GLN A 191 -4.13 5.94 3.99
CA GLN A 191 -4.55 7.33 4.22
C GLN A 191 -3.89 8.27 3.20
N SER A 192 -4.67 9.21 2.65
CA SER A 192 -4.16 10.33 1.85
C SER A 192 -4.46 11.68 2.49
N ASN A 193 -3.99 12.76 1.87
CA ASN A 193 -4.52 14.09 2.15
C ASN A 193 -5.98 14.16 1.72
N ARG A 194 -6.75 15.05 2.37
CA ARG A 194 -8.07 15.40 1.83
C ARG A 194 -7.83 16.10 0.51
N PRO A 195 -8.40 15.63 -0.61
CA PRO A 195 -8.29 16.32 -1.88
C PRO A 195 -8.86 17.76 -1.80
N ALA A 196 -8.35 18.64 -2.62
CA ALA A 196 -8.99 19.94 -2.87
C ALA A 196 -10.26 19.73 -3.71
N GLY A 197 -11.19 20.66 -3.64
CA GLY A 197 -12.41 20.64 -4.45
C GLY A 197 -13.70 20.64 -3.66
N SER A 198 -14.82 20.48 -4.36
CA SER A 198 -16.17 20.41 -3.82
C SER A 198 -16.41 19.17 -2.98
N MET A 199 -17.47 19.15 -2.18
CA MET A 199 -17.81 17.95 -1.38
C MET A 199 -18.06 16.72 -2.25
N ALA A 200 -18.64 16.89 -3.45
CA ALA A 200 -18.91 15.79 -4.38
C ALA A 200 -17.61 15.15 -4.88
N GLU A 201 -16.55 15.92 -5.12
CA GLU A 201 -15.25 15.45 -5.57
C GLU A 201 -14.43 14.80 -4.43
N VAL A 202 -14.61 15.29 -3.21
CA VAL A 202 -13.82 14.89 -2.04
C VAL A 202 -14.38 13.65 -1.35
N MET A 203 -15.72 13.52 -1.29
CA MET A 203 -16.37 12.41 -0.55
C MET A 203 -16.04 11.01 -1.05
N PRO A 204 -15.79 10.77 -2.34
CA PRO A 204 -15.32 9.46 -2.80
C PRO A 204 -14.06 8.96 -2.11
N PHE A 205 -13.15 9.82 -1.69
CA PHE A 205 -11.93 9.44 -0.97
C PHE A 205 -12.16 9.11 0.50
N TYR A 206 -13.34 9.40 1.06
CA TYR A 206 -13.60 9.25 2.48
C TYR A 206 -14.04 7.83 2.85
N SER A 207 -13.17 7.10 3.57
CA SER A 207 -13.53 5.80 4.14
C SER A 207 -14.42 5.94 5.37
N GLY A 208 -15.63 5.38 5.30
CA GLY A 208 -16.55 5.32 6.44
C GLY A 208 -16.01 4.46 7.59
N LYS A 209 -15.28 3.37 7.29
CA LYS A 209 -14.62 2.49 8.28
C LYS A 209 -13.53 3.25 9.04
N HIS A 210 -12.60 3.87 8.32
CA HIS A 210 -11.42 4.52 8.91
C HIS A 210 -11.66 5.98 9.34
N LYS A 211 -12.75 6.62 8.91
CA LYS A 211 -13.04 8.06 9.12
C LYS A 211 -11.94 8.98 8.58
N LEU A 212 -11.23 8.53 7.56
CA LEU A 212 -10.10 9.18 6.90
C LEU A 212 -10.32 9.22 5.39
N TYR A 213 -9.62 10.14 4.74
CA TYR A 213 -9.49 10.16 3.28
C TYR A 213 -8.35 9.25 2.88
N GLY A 214 -8.51 8.53 1.78
CA GLY A 214 -7.47 7.63 1.30
C GLY A 214 -7.86 6.84 0.07
N LEU A 215 -6.99 5.91 -0.27
CA LEU A 215 -7.07 5.01 -1.41
C LEU A 215 -7.08 3.57 -0.90
N LYS A 216 -7.61 2.67 -1.71
CA LYS A 216 -7.70 1.24 -1.44
C LYS A 216 -7.08 0.46 -2.58
N VAL A 217 -6.45 -0.66 -2.28
CA VAL A 217 -5.96 -1.64 -3.25
C VAL A 217 -6.33 -3.03 -2.77
N GLU A 218 -6.82 -3.87 -3.68
CA GLU A 218 -7.02 -5.29 -3.44
C GLU A 218 -5.75 -6.05 -3.81
N VAL A 219 -5.31 -6.97 -2.94
CA VAL A 219 -4.18 -7.86 -3.21
C VAL A 219 -4.58 -9.30 -2.95
N SER A 220 -4.23 -10.18 -3.88
CA SER A 220 -4.42 -11.62 -3.77
C SER A 220 -3.09 -12.30 -3.49
N VAL A 221 -3.05 -13.15 -2.47
CA VAL A 221 -1.83 -13.82 -1.96
C VAL A 221 -2.04 -15.32 -1.93
N ASN A 222 -1.10 -16.08 -2.48
CA ASN A 222 -1.15 -17.54 -2.46
C ASN A 222 -0.70 -18.11 -1.09
N PRO A 223 -0.89 -19.41 -0.82
CA PRO A 223 -0.50 -20.02 0.47
C PRO A 223 1.00 -19.94 0.78
N ARG A 224 1.84 -19.64 -0.22
CA ARG A 224 3.28 -19.41 -0.02
C ARG A 224 3.61 -18.01 0.48
N GLY A 225 2.59 -17.14 0.64
CA GLY A 225 2.74 -15.76 1.06
C GLY A 225 3.19 -14.82 -0.05
N VAL A 226 3.04 -15.20 -1.31
CA VAL A 226 3.44 -14.40 -2.48
C VAL A 226 2.21 -13.78 -3.11
N ALA A 227 2.24 -12.47 -3.37
CA ALA A 227 1.18 -11.78 -4.09
C ALA A 227 1.14 -12.24 -5.55
N ILE A 228 -0.04 -12.60 -5.99
CA ILE A 228 -0.31 -13.08 -7.37
C ILE A 228 -1.16 -12.09 -8.16
N ASN A 229 -1.71 -11.08 -7.49
CA ASN A 229 -2.43 -9.98 -8.11
C ASN A 229 -2.42 -8.75 -7.21
N CYS A 230 -2.49 -7.59 -7.84
CA CYS A 230 -2.66 -6.30 -7.22
C CYS A 230 -3.56 -5.48 -8.15
N SER A 231 -4.74 -5.10 -7.67
CA SER A 231 -5.68 -4.29 -8.46
C SER A 231 -5.18 -2.86 -8.64
N ASP A 232 -5.72 -2.14 -9.60
CA ASP A 232 -5.66 -0.69 -9.60
C ASP A 232 -6.33 -0.15 -8.33
N HIS A 233 -5.93 1.08 -7.94
CA HIS A 233 -6.49 1.66 -6.74
C HIS A 233 -7.97 2.06 -6.92
N ALA A 234 -8.67 2.06 -5.80
CA ALA A 234 -10.00 2.64 -5.70
C ALA A 234 -10.01 3.71 -4.60
N ARG A 235 -10.95 4.62 -4.68
CA ARG A 235 -11.15 5.65 -3.66
C ARG A 235 -11.75 5.07 -2.38
N GLY A 236 -11.44 5.69 -1.25
CA GLY A 236 -11.67 5.16 0.09
C GLY A 236 -13.11 4.77 0.45
N ASN A 237 -14.14 5.30 -0.25
CA ASN A 237 -15.53 4.93 -0.04
C ASN A 237 -15.96 3.67 -0.82
N THR A 238 -15.13 3.17 -1.74
CA THR A 238 -15.46 2.00 -2.57
C THR A 238 -15.60 0.75 -1.69
N PRO A 239 -16.72 0.01 -1.77
CA PRO A 239 -16.86 -1.27 -1.08
C PRO A 239 -15.89 -2.32 -1.59
N ASP A 240 -15.40 -3.20 -0.70
CA ASP A 240 -14.43 -4.24 -1.05
C ASP A 240 -14.98 -5.21 -2.11
N ILE A 241 -16.26 -5.57 -2.02
CA ILE A 241 -16.95 -6.39 -3.05
C ILE A 241 -16.98 -5.71 -4.42
N THR A 242 -17.03 -4.36 -4.48
CA THR A 242 -16.98 -3.63 -5.74
C THR A 242 -15.58 -3.69 -6.35
N MET A 243 -14.54 -3.63 -5.53
CA MET A 243 -13.15 -3.79 -5.99
C MET A 243 -12.95 -5.18 -6.59
N PHE A 244 -13.42 -6.22 -5.92
CA PHE A 244 -13.40 -7.58 -6.45
C PHE A 244 -14.08 -7.69 -7.82
N ARG A 245 -15.27 -7.10 -7.97
CA ARG A 245 -16.00 -7.10 -9.23
C ARG A 245 -15.27 -6.36 -10.35
N ASN A 246 -14.56 -5.29 -10.02
CA ASN A 246 -13.73 -4.57 -10.99
C ASN A 246 -12.50 -5.39 -11.41
N ASN A 247 -12.07 -6.35 -10.59
CA ASN A 247 -10.94 -7.24 -10.82
C ASN A 247 -11.39 -8.67 -11.23
N THR A 248 -12.62 -8.82 -11.70
CA THR A 248 -13.25 -10.13 -11.94
C THR A 248 -12.52 -10.95 -13.01
N GLU A 249 -11.91 -10.31 -14.00
CA GLU A 249 -11.16 -10.97 -15.06
C GLU A 249 -10.03 -11.84 -14.50
N PHE A 250 -9.23 -11.27 -13.58
CA PHE A 250 -8.20 -12.03 -12.88
C PHE A 250 -8.81 -13.16 -12.04
N HIS A 251 -9.82 -12.84 -11.23
CA HIS A 251 -10.41 -13.81 -10.32
C HIS A 251 -11.07 -14.98 -11.03
N ASP A 252 -11.69 -14.76 -12.17
CA ASP A 252 -12.33 -15.83 -12.94
C ASP A 252 -11.29 -16.69 -13.66
N ALA A 253 -10.30 -16.07 -14.28
CA ALA A 253 -9.28 -16.79 -15.02
C ALA A 253 -8.44 -17.73 -14.13
N ILE A 254 -7.98 -17.24 -12.97
CA ILE A 254 -7.04 -18.00 -12.14
C ILE A 254 -7.70 -19.19 -11.41
N ARG A 255 -9.01 -19.13 -11.14
CA ARG A 255 -9.72 -20.17 -10.37
C ARG A 255 -10.22 -21.33 -11.20
N LEU A 256 -10.27 -21.17 -12.51
CA LEU A 256 -10.73 -22.26 -13.39
C LEU A 256 -9.82 -23.47 -13.25
N LYS A 257 -10.41 -24.63 -13.05
CA LYS A 257 -9.69 -25.91 -13.04
C LYS A 257 -9.23 -26.26 -14.46
N SER A 258 -7.97 -26.60 -14.58
CA SER A 258 -7.41 -27.13 -15.81
C SER A 258 -7.71 -28.64 -15.95
N GLU A 259 -7.56 -29.20 -17.14
CA GLU A 259 -7.65 -30.67 -17.34
C GLU A 259 -6.68 -31.43 -16.44
N SER A 260 -5.52 -30.86 -16.16
CA SER A 260 -4.54 -31.43 -15.25
C SER A 260 -5.00 -31.47 -13.79
N ASP A 261 -6.00 -30.69 -13.41
CA ASP A 261 -6.52 -30.62 -12.04
C ASP A 261 -7.62 -31.65 -11.77
N LEU A 262 -8.18 -32.29 -12.81
CA LEU A 262 -9.32 -33.24 -12.68
C LEU A 262 -9.01 -34.40 -11.72
N ASN A 263 -7.74 -34.77 -11.57
CA ASN A 263 -7.29 -35.87 -10.69
C ASN A 263 -6.90 -35.39 -9.29
N LEU A 264 -7.04 -34.11 -8.98
CA LEU A 264 -6.74 -33.58 -7.66
C LEU A 264 -7.95 -33.73 -6.73
N ALA A 265 -7.68 -34.13 -5.49
CA ALA A 265 -8.72 -34.23 -4.47
C ALA A 265 -9.29 -32.83 -4.16
N ASP A 266 -10.59 -32.70 -4.23
CA ASP A 266 -11.32 -31.49 -3.88
C ASP A 266 -12.51 -31.85 -2.99
N GLY A 267 -12.38 -31.68 -1.69
CA GLY A 267 -13.42 -31.94 -0.68
C GLY A 267 -13.94 -30.69 0.02
N GLY A 268 -13.56 -29.49 -0.45
CA GLY A 268 -13.84 -28.24 0.25
C GLY A 268 -15.26 -27.69 0.06
N PRO A 269 -15.61 -26.64 0.81
CA PRO A 269 -16.91 -25.98 0.73
C PRO A 269 -17.25 -25.52 -0.68
N LEU A 270 -18.57 -25.48 -0.97
CA LEU A 270 -19.14 -25.02 -2.25
C LEU A 270 -18.69 -25.80 -3.50
N LYS A 271 -18.05 -26.96 -3.33
CA LYS A 271 -17.60 -27.80 -4.46
C LYS A 271 -18.75 -28.22 -5.37
N GLU A 272 -19.87 -28.64 -4.78
CA GLU A 272 -21.04 -29.14 -5.55
C GLU A 272 -21.67 -28.01 -6.39
N THR A 273 -21.57 -26.76 -5.93
CA THR A 273 -22.12 -25.60 -6.65
C THR A 273 -21.16 -25.08 -7.72
N PHE A 274 -19.85 -25.16 -7.46
CA PHE A 274 -18.79 -24.63 -8.34
C PHE A 274 -17.75 -25.71 -8.62
N ALA A 275 -18.15 -26.77 -9.32
CA ALA A 275 -17.33 -27.95 -9.58
C ALA A 275 -16.06 -27.63 -10.38
N ASP A 276 -16.14 -26.64 -11.28
CA ASP A 276 -15.08 -26.28 -12.22
C ASP A 276 -14.14 -25.18 -11.70
N GLU A 277 -14.31 -24.76 -10.44
CA GLU A 277 -13.51 -23.69 -9.85
C GLU A 277 -12.78 -24.17 -8.58
N TRP A 278 -11.57 -23.66 -8.36
CA TRP A 278 -10.91 -23.66 -7.07
C TRP A 278 -11.47 -22.55 -6.18
N ALA A 279 -11.46 -22.76 -4.87
CA ALA A 279 -11.93 -21.76 -3.94
C ALA A 279 -10.94 -20.61 -3.76
N LEU A 280 -11.45 -19.47 -3.31
CA LEU A 280 -10.67 -18.37 -2.74
C LEU A 280 -11.13 -18.09 -1.31
N LEU A 281 -10.24 -17.53 -0.50
CA LEU A 281 -10.53 -17.05 0.86
C LEU A 281 -10.68 -15.54 0.84
N ALA A 282 -11.73 -15.01 1.48
CA ALA A 282 -11.96 -13.56 1.57
C ALA A 282 -12.51 -13.15 2.95
N ASP A 283 -12.51 -11.84 3.23
CA ASP A 283 -13.09 -11.31 4.47
C ASP A 283 -14.61 -11.19 4.41
N LYS A 284 -15.20 -10.87 5.57
CA LYS A 284 -16.64 -10.59 5.72
C LYS A 284 -17.16 -9.47 4.81
N GLY A 285 -16.29 -8.59 4.32
CA GLY A 285 -16.60 -7.53 3.36
C GLY A 285 -17.04 -8.02 2.00
N TYR A 286 -16.70 -9.28 1.66
CA TYR A 286 -17.02 -9.94 0.38
C TYR A 286 -18.31 -10.79 0.43
N GLN A 287 -19.11 -10.65 1.50
CA GLN A 287 -20.38 -11.38 1.62
C GLN A 287 -21.29 -11.08 0.42
N GLY A 288 -21.92 -12.14 -0.12
CA GLY A 288 -22.72 -12.09 -1.35
C GLY A 288 -21.96 -12.52 -2.61
N LEU A 289 -20.64 -12.75 -2.53
CA LEU A 289 -19.92 -13.42 -3.61
C LEU A 289 -20.11 -14.94 -3.60
N GLY A 290 -20.37 -15.55 -2.43
CA GLY A 290 -20.54 -16.99 -2.30
C GLY A 290 -21.69 -17.58 -3.14
N ASP A 291 -22.66 -16.75 -3.55
CA ASP A 291 -23.75 -17.15 -4.44
C ASP A 291 -23.35 -17.12 -5.93
N GLN A 292 -22.25 -16.46 -6.28
CA GLN A 292 -21.79 -16.24 -7.66
C GLN A 292 -20.43 -16.89 -7.96
N LYS A 293 -19.63 -17.12 -6.94
CA LYS A 293 -18.25 -17.58 -7.03
C LYS A 293 -17.92 -18.51 -5.85
N ARG A 294 -17.00 -19.44 -6.04
CA ARG A 294 -16.49 -20.29 -4.96
C ARG A 294 -15.63 -19.49 -3.98
N CYS A 295 -16.30 -18.62 -3.21
CA CYS A 295 -15.67 -17.74 -2.24
C CYS A 295 -16.01 -18.22 -0.82
N ILE A 296 -14.98 -18.58 -0.05
CA ILE A 296 -15.09 -19.00 1.34
C ILE A 296 -14.80 -17.77 2.20
N HIS A 297 -15.78 -17.33 2.98
CA HIS A 297 -15.66 -16.19 3.89
C HIS A 297 -16.30 -16.51 5.23
N PRO A 298 -15.94 -15.79 6.33
CA PRO A 298 -16.53 -16.00 7.64
C PRO A 298 -18.06 -15.77 7.63
N LYS A 299 -18.79 -16.64 8.32
CA LYS A 299 -20.22 -16.53 8.50
C LYS A 299 -20.57 -15.34 9.39
N LYS A 300 -21.68 -14.65 9.08
CA LYS A 300 -22.22 -13.55 9.88
C LYS A 300 -23.43 -14.03 10.69
N GLY A 301 -23.56 -13.51 11.91
CA GLY A 301 -24.73 -13.76 12.76
C GLY A 301 -24.49 -13.23 14.16
N ARG A 302 -25.59 -12.96 14.90
CA ARG A 302 -25.50 -12.59 16.33
C ARG A 302 -25.32 -13.83 17.21
N ASN A 303 -25.87 -14.98 16.80
CA ASN A 303 -25.85 -16.24 17.53
C ASN A 303 -25.25 -17.32 16.63
N LEU A 304 -23.92 -17.26 16.42
CA LEU A 304 -23.20 -18.29 15.69
C LEU A 304 -23.12 -19.56 16.53
N SER A 305 -23.37 -20.72 15.91
CA SER A 305 -23.14 -22.01 16.53
C SER A 305 -21.63 -22.20 16.82
N ARG A 306 -21.30 -23.14 17.69
CA ARG A 306 -19.87 -23.50 17.95
C ARG A 306 -19.16 -23.94 16.67
N ALA A 307 -19.86 -24.68 15.81
CA ALA A 307 -19.33 -25.09 14.50
C ALA A 307 -19.08 -23.90 13.58
N ASP A 308 -19.98 -22.87 13.57
CA ASP A 308 -19.79 -21.67 12.77
C ASP A 308 -18.63 -20.81 13.29
N GLN A 309 -18.44 -20.77 14.62
CA GLN A 309 -17.29 -20.08 15.22
C GLN A 309 -16.00 -20.76 14.84
N GLN A 310 -15.91 -22.08 14.98
CA GLN A 310 -14.73 -22.87 14.57
C GLN A 310 -14.43 -22.66 13.08
N PHE A 311 -15.43 -22.73 12.20
CA PHE A 311 -15.26 -22.44 10.78
C PHE A 311 -14.72 -21.03 10.53
N ASN A 312 -15.21 -20.01 11.26
CA ASN A 312 -14.72 -18.65 11.15
C ASN A 312 -13.26 -18.51 11.61
N ASP A 313 -12.87 -19.22 12.66
CA ASP A 313 -11.49 -19.25 13.18
C ASP A 313 -10.55 -19.92 12.14
N GLU A 314 -10.97 -21.01 11.52
CA GLU A 314 -10.24 -21.70 10.47
C GLU A 314 -10.04 -20.80 9.23
N VAL A 315 -11.11 -20.12 8.76
CA VAL A 315 -11.01 -19.16 7.65
C VAL A 315 -10.08 -18.01 8.00
N SER A 316 -10.18 -17.48 9.22
CA SER A 316 -9.32 -16.37 9.66
C SER A 316 -7.86 -16.79 9.77
N SER A 317 -7.60 -18.01 10.25
CA SER A 317 -6.25 -18.57 10.36
C SER A 317 -5.55 -18.69 9.00
N ASP A 318 -6.24 -19.22 7.99
CA ASP A 318 -5.65 -19.36 6.65
C ASP A 318 -5.52 -17.98 5.95
N ARG A 319 -6.50 -17.08 6.15
CA ARG A 319 -6.51 -15.76 5.53
C ARG A 319 -5.46 -14.79 6.09
N VAL A 320 -4.94 -15.05 7.30
CA VAL A 320 -3.89 -14.20 7.92
C VAL A 320 -2.66 -14.01 7.03
N ILE A 321 -2.46 -14.87 6.05
CA ILE A 321 -1.36 -14.76 5.09
C ILE A 321 -1.37 -13.44 4.30
N VAL A 322 -2.56 -12.90 3.98
CA VAL A 322 -2.69 -11.59 3.31
C VAL A 322 -2.32 -10.46 4.25
N GLU A 323 -2.71 -10.56 5.51
CA GLU A 323 -2.35 -9.59 6.55
C GLU A 323 -0.84 -9.60 6.82
N ASN A 324 -0.23 -10.79 6.84
CA ASN A 324 1.23 -10.95 6.89
C ASN A 324 1.93 -10.29 5.69
N PHE A 325 1.35 -10.42 4.49
CA PHE A 325 1.88 -9.77 3.30
C PHE A 325 1.80 -8.24 3.42
N PHE A 326 0.66 -7.70 3.85
CA PHE A 326 0.52 -6.25 4.07
C PHE A 326 1.46 -5.73 5.16
N GLY A 327 1.67 -6.50 6.22
CA GLY A 327 2.66 -6.19 7.25
C GLY A 327 4.05 -6.05 6.65
N ARG A 328 4.48 -7.04 5.87
CA ARG A 328 5.78 -7.02 5.19
C ARG A 328 5.89 -5.85 4.21
N LEU A 329 4.88 -5.62 3.38
CA LEU A 329 4.82 -4.50 2.42
C LEU A 329 5.03 -3.16 3.14
N CYS A 330 4.27 -2.92 4.21
CA CYS A 330 4.33 -1.68 4.97
C CYS A 330 5.64 -1.49 5.74
N THR A 331 6.24 -2.59 6.21
CA THR A 331 7.54 -2.55 6.90
C THR A 331 8.68 -2.23 5.93
N LEU A 332 8.66 -2.79 4.73
CA LEU A 332 9.68 -2.53 3.72
C LEU A 332 9.53 -1.15 3.07
N TRP A 333 8.31 -0.75 2.74
CA TRP A 333 8.04 0.41 1.88
C TRP A 333 7.21 1.46 2.62
N ARG A 334 7.90 2.45 3.17
CA ARG A 334 7.26 3.52 3.92
C ARG A 334 6.30 4.35 3.06
N VAL A 335 6.55 4.40 1.76
CA VAL A 335 5.63 5.03 0.81
C VAL A 335 4.22 4.42 0.84
N CYS A 336 4.11 3.09 1.10
CA CYS A 336 2.84 2.38 1.24
C CYS A 336 2.30 2.40 2.68
N ALA A 337 3.18 2.63 3.68
CA ALA A 337 2.82 2.64 5.09
C ALA A 337 2.35 4.00 5.58
N ASP A 338 3.02 5.06 5.15
CA ASP A 338 2.74 6.43 5.57
C ASP A 338 1.51 7.00 4.87
N LYS A 339 1.09 8.17 5.32
CA LYS A 339 0.07 8.96 4.64
C LYS A 339 0.56 9.34 3.24
N TYR A 340 -0.14 8.87 2.22
CA TYR A 340 0.17 9.19 0.82
C TYR A 340 0.00 10.68 0.53
N ARG A 341 1.02 11.30 -0.09
CA ARG A 341 1.09 12.75 -0.29
C ARG A 341 1.38 13.18 -1.71
N TRP A 342 1.65 12.22 -2.60
CA TRP A 342 2.03 12.48 -3.98
C TRP A 342 0.80 12.45 -4.91
N SER A 343 1.01 12.60 -6.22
CA SER A 343 -0.08 12.57 -7.20
C SER A 343 -0.80 11.21 -7.20
N GLU A 344 -2.14 11.24 -7.31
CA GLU A 344 -2.98 10.03 -7.46
C GLU A 344 -2.56 9.21 -8.68
N GLU A 345 -2.14 9.87 -9.78
CA GLU A 345 -1.68 9.23 -11.02
C GLU A 345 -0.45 8.32 -10.86
N LEU A 346 0.37 8.56 -9.85
CA LEU A 346 1.55 7.74 -9.55
C LEU A 346 1.26 6.59 -8.59
N TYR A 347 0.04 6.53 -8.05
CA TYR A 347 -0.26 5.63 -6.95
C TYR A 347 -0.15 4.17 -7.34
N ASP A 348 -0.72 3.79 -8.49
CA ASP A 348 -0.72 2.41 -8.96
C ASP A 348 0.70 1.93 -9.29
N ASP A 349 1.48 2.74 -10.00
CA ASP A 349 2.88 2.42 -10.31
C ASP A 349 3.68 2.15 -9.04
N ILE A 350 3.56 3.03 -8.05
CA ILE A 350 4.25 2.92 -6.76
C ILE A 350 3.83 1.67 -6.01
N PHE A 351 2.52 1.40 -5.94
CA PHE A 351 2.00 0.28 -5.18
C PHE A 351 2.35 -1.05 -5.86
N GLN A 352 2.19 -1.15 -7.17
CA GLN A 352 2.53 -2.34 -7.98
C GLN A 352 4.03 -2.66 -7.91
N ILE A 353 4.90 -1.65 -8.03
CA ILE A 353 6.35 -1.83 -7.85
C ILE A 353 6.63 -2.33 -6.44
N SER A 354 6.03 -1.74 -5.42
CA SER A 354 6.24 -2.13 -4.02
C SER A 354 5.78 -3.56 -3.74
N VAL A 355 4.68 -4.01 -4.35
CA VAL A 355 4.20 -5.40 -4.29
C VAL A 355 5.21 -6.35 -4.95
N GLY A 356 5.68 -6.04 -6.16
CA GLY A 356 6.68 -6.83 -6.86
C GLY A 356 8.02 -6.93 -6.09
N LEU A 357 8.48 -5.82 -5.53
CA LEU A 357 9.67 -5.77 -4.67
C LEU A 357 9.48 -6.56 -3.37
N THR A 358 8.27 -6.58 -2.80
CA THR A 358 7.95 -7.39 -1.63
C THR A 358 8.00 -8.88 -1.97
N ASN A 359 7.47 -9.29 -3.12
CA ASN A 359 7.59 -10.67 -3.61
C ASN A 359 9.05 -11.07 -3.78
N PHE A 360 9.88 -10.23 -4.41
CA PHE A 360 11.31 -10.47 -4.51
C PHE A 360 11.97 -10.63 -3.14
N HIS A 361 11.63 -9.78 -2.17
CA HIS A 361 12.17 -9.87 -0.82
C HIS A 361 11.74 -11.17 -0.11
N ILE A 362 10.51 -11.64 -0.33
CA ILE A 362 9.98 -12.88 0.27
C ILE A 362 10.72 -14.12 -0.23
N GLU A 363 11.28 -14.11 -1.42
CA GLU A 363 12.10 -15.24 -1.92
C GLU A 363 13.28 -15.55 -1.00
N TYR A 364 13.88 -14.52 -0.39
CA TYR A 364 15.01 -14.65 0.55
C TYR A 364 14.60 -14.67 2.02
N ASN A 365 13.48 -14.01 2.31
CA ASN A 365 12.99 -13.80 3.67
C ASN A 365 11.50 -14.13 3.76
N PRO A 366 11.12 -15.42 3.90
CA PRO A 366 9.71 -15.83 3.96
C PRO A 366 8.90 -15.07 5.00
N LEU A 367 7.59 -14.97 4.78
CA LEU A 367 6.68 -14.33 5.74
C LEU A 367 6.69 -15.04 7.09
N ARG A 368 6.40 -14.29 8.15
CA ARG A 368 6.34 -14.76 9.53
C ARG A 368 4.99 -14.41 10.12
N GLU A 369 4.56 -15.17 11.12
CA GLU A 369 3.28 -14.98 11.80
C GLU A 369 3.10 -13.57 12.39
N HIS A 370 4.14 -13.00 12.98
CA HIS A 370 4.08 -11.67 13.61
C HIS A 370 3.95 -10.50 12.61
N ASN A 371 4.10 -10.72 11.29
CA ASN A 371 3.84 -9.66 10.32
C ASN A 371 2.37 -9.21 10.31
N ALA A 372 1.41 -10.11 10.60
CA ALA A 372 0.00 -9.75 10.74
C ALA A 372 -0.25 -8.88 11.98
N GLU A 373 0.45 -9.13 13.08
CA GLU A 373 0.33 -8.33 14.29
C GLU A 373 0.75 -6.87 14.04
N GLU A 374 1.85 -6.66 13.33
CA GLU A 374 2.32 -5.33 12.91
C GLU A 374 1.28 -4.61 12.05
N TYR A 375 0.70 -5.32 11.10
CA TYR A 375 -0.38 -4.77 10.26
C TYR A 375 -1.63 -4.43 11.09
N ALA A 376 -2.04 -5.31 12.00
CA ALA A 376 -3.18 -5.07 12.89
C ALA A 376 -2.96 -3.84 13.80
N GLN A 377 -1.74 -3.68 14.35
CA GLN A 377 -1.40 -2.49 15.15
C GLN A 377 -1.51 -1.22 14.31
N ARG A 378 -1.03 -1.23 13.06
CA ARG A 378 -1.15 -0.11 12.13
C ARG A 378 -2.62 0.22 11.84
N GLU A 379 -3.46 -0.77 11.56
CA GLU A 379 -4.89 -0.59 11.36
C GLU A 379 -5.58 0.02 12.60
N HIS A 380 -5.27 -0.49 13.79
CA HIS A 380 -5.79 0.06 15.05
C HIS A 380 -5.37 1.52 15.25
N ARG A 381 -4.12 1.87 14.94
CA ARG A 381 -3.61 3.25 15.00
C ARG A 381 -4.36 4.16 14.03
N MET A 382 -4.58 3.73 12.79
CA MET A 382 -5.36 4.51 11.81
C MET A 382 -6.81 4.72 12.26
N LEU A 383 -7.46 3.68 12.79
CA LEU A 383 -8.82 3.78 13.32
C LEU A 383 -8.90 4.75 14.52
N ALA A 384 -7.90 4.74 15.42
CA ALA A 384 -7.83 5.66 16.54
C ALA A 384 -7.67 7.12 16.08
N ILE A 385 -6.76 7.39 15.13
CA ILE A 385 -6.57 8.71 14.50
C ILE A 385 -7.88 9.18 13.84
N GLY A 386 -8.56 8.31 13.12
CA GLY A 386 -9.82 8.62 12.47
C GLY A 386 -10.93 8.97 13.45
N LYS A 387 -11.07 8.18 14.52
CA LYS A 387 -12.04 8.45 15.62
C LYS A 387 -11.76 9.80 16.27
N GLU A 388 -10.53 10.11 16.58
CA GLU A 388 -10.13 11.37 17.20
C GLU A 388 -10.41 12.57 16.28
N LYS A 389 -10.11 12.46 15.00
CA LYS A 389 -10.44 13.51 14.01
C LYS A 389 -11.96 13.72 13.89
N ALA A 390 -12.75 12.64 13.89
CA ALA A 390 -14.20 12.71 13.85
C ALA A 390 -14.74 13.40 15.12
N ARG A 391 -14.21 13.07 16.30
CA ARG A 391 -14.55 13.70 17.58
C ARG A 391 -14.24 15.21 17.56
N LYS A 392 -13.06 15.62 17.11
CA LYS A 392 -12.67 17.03 17.00
C LYS A 392 -13.59 17.80 16.03
N ARG A 393 -13.97 17.21 14.90
CA ARG A 393 -14.91 17.81 13.94
C ARG A 393 -16.29 18.01 14.58
N ARG A 394 -16.81 17.01 15.31
CA ARG A 394 -18.11 17.12 16.01
C ARG A 394 -18.09 18.26 17.01
N LEU A 395 -17.08 18.33 17.87
CA LEU A 395 -16.93 19.44 18.85
C LEU A 395 -16.83 20.80 18.19
N SER A 396 -16.10 20.93 17.07
CA SER A 396 -16.01 22.19 16.30
C SER A 396 -17.36 22.58 15.72
N GLN A 397 -18.11 21.61 15.15
CA GLN A 397 -19.46 21.88 14.63
C GLN A 397 -20.46 22.28 15.73
N GLU A 398 -20.39 21.63 16.88
CA GLU A 398 -21.22 21.99 18.04
C GLU A 398 -20.92 23.42 18.54
N LYS A 399 -19.64 23.79 18.65
CA LYS A 399 -19.22 25.16 18.98
C LYS A 399 -19.72 26.16 17.95
N TYR A 400 -19.61 25.85 16.66
CA TYR A 400 -20.11 26.70 15.58
C TYR A 400 -21.63 26.87 15.66
N ARG A 401 -22.39 25.78 15.84
CA ARG A 401 -23.86 25.82 16.00
C ARG A 401 -24.27 26.68 17.19
N ARG A 402 -23.64 26.50 18.35
CA ARG A 402 -23.88 27.32 19.56
C ARG A 402 -23.63 28.81 19.29
N ARG A 403 -22.49 29.16 18.65
CA ARG A 403 -22.18 30.54 18.27
C ARG A 403 -23.19 31.11 17.28
N LYS A 404 -23.63 30.33 16.31
CA LYS A 404 -24.66 30.76 15.34
C LYS A 404 -26.00 31.00 16.03
N GLN A 405 -26.41 30.11 16.94
CA GLN A 405 -27.63 30.28 17.73
C GLN A 405 -27.58 31.51 18.64
N MET A 406 -26.44 31.75 19.31
CA MET A 406 -26.26 32.98 20.11
C MET A 406 -26.40 34.24 19.27
N ARG A 407 -25.73 34.32 18.11
CA ARG A 407 -25.85 35.46 17.22
C ARG A 407 -27.30 35.67 16.76
N HIS A 408 -28.00 34.59 16.46
CA HIS A 408 -29.41 34.67 16.03
C HIS A 408 -30.32 35.18 17.16
N ARG A 409 -30.11 34.75 18.41
CA ARG A 409 -30.83 35.28 19.57
C ARG A 409 -30.54 36.76 19.79
N MET A 410 -29.28 37.19 19.76
CA MET A 410 -28.90 38.61 19.88
C MET A 410 -29.53 39.45 18.81
N SER A 411 -29.57 38.97 17.54
CA SER A 411 -30.23 39.67 16.42
C SER A 411 -31.75 39.74 16.56
N LEU A 412 -32.40 38.82 17.28
CA LEU A 412 -33.84 38.87 17.56
C LEU A 412 -34.18 39.80 18.73
N ASP A 413 -33.27 39.93 19.71
CA ASP A 413 -33.44 40.81 20.85
C ASP A 413 -33.24 42.29 20.45
N ASP A 414 -32.52 42.58 19.35
CA ASP A 414 -32.30 43.93 18.78
C ASP A 414 -33.45 44.38 17.84
N LEU A 415 -34.46 43.57 17.58
CA LEU A 415 -35.64 43.98 16.81
C LEU A 415 -36.54 44.84 17.73
N PRO A 416 -36.94 46.09 17.30
CA PRO A 416 -37.83 46.91 18.09
C PRO A 416 -39.15 46.19 18.29
N ARG A 417 -39.53 46.01 19.56
CA ARG A 417 -40.87 45.52 19.94
C ARG A 417 -41.85 46.55 19.45
N HIS A 418 -42.65 46.22 18.46
CA HIS A 418 -43.85 47.00 18.15
C HIS A 418 -44.73 47.05 19.39
N HIS A 419 -44.78 48.18 20.07
CA HIS A 419 -45.83 48.49 20.99
C HIS A 419 -47.12 48.57 20.15
N ASP A 420 -48.02 47.62 20.38
CA ASP A 420 -49.41 47.78 19.99
C ASP A 420 -49.94 49.00 20.75
N ALA A 421 -50.12 50.10 20.01
CA ALA A 421 -50.81 51.28 20.51
C ALA A 421 -52.27 50.90 20.62
N ASP A 422 -52.78 50.85 21.86
CA ASP A 422 -54.20 50.77 22.17
C ASP A 422 -54.96 51.82 21.35
N VAL A 423 -55.81 51.33 20.47
CA VAL A 423 -56.83 52.18 19.83
C VAL A 423 -57.99 52.25 20.81
N ASP A 424 -57.99 53.29 21.66
CA ASP A 424 -59.15 53.72 22.42
C ASP A 424 -60.27 54.11 21.46
N SER A 425 -61.29 53.32 21.47
CA SER A 425 -62.57 53.58 20.83
C SER A 425 -63.41 54.47 21.75
N ASP A 426 -63.44 55.76 21.53
CA ASP A 426 -64.43 56.61 22.14
C ASP A 426 -65.59 56.87 21.14
N ALA A 427 -66.71 56.24 21.44
CA ALA A 427 -68.00 56.43 20.82
C ALA A 427 -68.72 57.53 21.58
N THR A 428 -69.06 58.65 20.89
CA THR A 428 -70.11 59.50 21.38
C THR A 428 -70.86 60.19 20.23
N GLN A 429 -72.10 59.79 20.14
CA GLN A 429 -73.34 60.49 19.86
C GLN A 429 -73.27 61.78 18.91
N MET A 430 -73.91 61.80 17.81
CA MET A 430 -75.24 62.37 17.48
C MET A 430 -75.58 62.04 16.03
#